data_6810a978c3c2bcf2b4c8efe198922652
#
_entry.id   6810a978c3c2bcf2b4c8efe198922652
#
_cell.length_a   1.000
_cell.length_b   1.000
_cell.length_c   1.000
_cell.angle_alpha   90.00
_cell.angle_beta   90.00
_cell.angle_gamma   90.00
#
_symmetry.space_group_name_H-M   'P 1'
#
loop_
_entity.id
_entity.type
_entity.pdbx_description
1 polymer ?
#
loop_
_entity_poly.entity_id
_entity_poly.type
_entity_poly.pdbx_seq_one_letter_code
_entity_poly.pdbx_strand_id
1 'polypeptide(L)'
;MNRKIFAIFFVVLLGMTSQAKAQCGIENTAFSAGEFLSYDLYFNWKFVWVKVGSASMSTSKSRYKGKEAYRSSLVTRSAEKYDKLFMLRDTLLSYTDMNLSPLYFRKGAREGDRYYVDEMWYSYPNGNCQLKQHRIEHTGEHKWKESAYKDCVYDMMSI
;
A
#
# COMPACT_ATOMS: atom_id res chain seq x y z
N MET A 1 51.41 8.19 23.66
CA MET A 1 50.39 7.71 22.69
C MET A 1 50.34 8.71 21.54
N ASN A 2 50.75 8.31 20.33
CA ASN A 2 51.06 9.20 19.22
C ASN A 2 49.81 9.94 18.70
N ARG A 3 49.84 11.29 18.70
CA ARG A 3 48.76 12.16 18.16
C ARG A 3 48.30 11.74 16.73
N LYS A 4 49.19 11.16 15.94
CA LYS A 4 48.89 10.65 14.58
C LYS A 4 47.98 9.41 14.60
N ILE A 5 48.13 8.52 15.58
CA ILE A 5 47.28 7.30 15.74
C ILE A 5 45.88 7.70 16.17
N PHE A 6 45.77 8.73 17.04
CA PHE A 6 44.46 9.23 17.50
C PHE A 6 43.68 9.91 16.36
N ALA A 7 44.37 10.63 15.47
CA ALA A 7 43.76 11.25 14.29
C ALA A 7 43.27 10.23 13.29
N ILE A 8 44.02 9.14 13.06
CA ILE A 8 43.60 8.03 12.14
C ILE A 8 42.39 7.30 12.73
N PHE A 9 42.35 7.06 14.02
CA PHE A 9 41.21 6.39 14.67
C PHE A 9 39.94 7.24 14.61
N PHE A 10 40.05 8.58 14.71
CA PHE A 10 38.93 9.50 14.60
C PHE A 10 38.35 9.59 13.17
N VAL A 11 39.24 9.53 12.16
CA VAL A 11 38.83 9.53 10.75
C VAL A 11 38.10 8.19 10.36
N VAL A 12 38.55 7.07 10.91
CA VAL A 12 37.89 5.76 10.69
C VAL A 12 36.52 5.69 11.37
N LEU A 13 36.33 6.32 12.55
CA LEU A 13 35.04 6.40 13.21
C LEU A 13 34.00 7.27 12.47
N LEU A 14 34.45 8.31 11.77
CA LEU A 14 33.58 9.20 10.97
C LEU A 14 33.15 8.56 9.62
N GLY A 15 33.86 7.54 9.15
CA GLY A 15 33.52 6.83 7.91
C GLY A 15 32.43 5.77 8.02
N MET A 16 31.97 5.44 9.24
CA MET A 16 30.92 4.44 9.48
C MET A 16 29.53 5.07 9.63
N THR A 17 29.20 6.08 8.84
CA THR A 17 27.80 6.46 8.68
C THR A 17 27.12 5.42 7.80
N SER A 18 26.62 4.35 8.42
CA SER A 18 25.68 3.47 7.75
C SER A 18 24.49 4.33 7.34
N GLN A 19 24.29 4.49 6.03
CA GLN A 19 23.04 5.04 5.52
C GLN A 19 21.93 4.09 6.02
N ALA A 20 21.11 4.55 6.95
CA ALA A 20 19.91 3.86 7.34
C ALA A 20 19.03 3.77 6.08
N LYS A 21 19.05 2.63 5.39
CA LYS A 21 18.11 2.33 4.33
C LYS A 21 16.72 2.40 4.97
N ALA A 22 15.77 3.02 4.27
CA ALA A 22 14.37 2.97 4.70
C ALA A 22 14.02 1.50 4.97
N GLN A 23 13.51 1.22 6.16
CA GLN A 23 13.32 -0.15 6.67
C GLN A 23 12.43 -1.01 5.75
N CYS A 24 11.65 -0.40 4.87
CA CYS A 24 10.64 -1.05 4.03
C CYS A 24 10.94 -0.96 2.52
N GLY A 25 12.11 -0.46 2.11
CA GLY A 25 12.44 -0.32 0.70
C GLY A 25 12.83 -1.64 0.05
N ILE A 26 12.21 -1.95 -1.09
CA ILE A 26 12.53 -3.09 -1.97
C ILE A 26 12.77 -2.53 -3.36
N GLU A 27 13.76 -3.06 -4.09
CA GLU A 27 13.93 -2.74 -5.50
C GLU A 27 12.77 -3.32 -6.31
N ASN A 28 12.15 -2.49 -7.14
CA ASN A 28 11.04 -2.93 -7.98
C ASN A 28 11.56 -3.80 -9.13
N THR A 29 11.29 -5.09 -9.06
CA THR A 29 11.53 -6.07 -10.13
C THR A 29 10.23 -6.73 -10.61
N ALA A 30 9.08 -6.36 -10.04
CA ALA A 30 7.82 -7.07 -10.20
C ALA A 30 6.92 -6.50 -11.31
N PHE A 31 6.95 -5.17 -11.54
CA PHE A 31 6.06 -4.51 -12.49
C PHE A 31 6.71 -3.30 -13.18
N SER A 32 6.14 -2.88 -14.29
CA SER A 32 6.47 -1.65 -14.98
C SER A 32 5.35 -0.61 -14.87
N ALA A 33 5.72 0.68 -14.76
CA ALA A 33 4.72 1.74 -14.77
C ALA A 33 3.98 1.78 -16.12
N GLY A 34 2.65 1.86 -16.07
CA GLY A 34 1.77 1.79 -17.23
C GLY A 34 1.09 0.44 -17.42
N GLU A 35 1.41 -0.55 -16.58
CA GLU A 35 0.73 -1.84 -16.62
C GLU A 35 -0.74 -1.71 -16.27
N PHE A 36 -1.55 -2.45 -17.04
CA PHE A 36 -2.97 -2.62 -16.81
C PHE A 36 -3.34 -4.09 -16.93
N LEU A 37 -3.97 -4.64 -15.89
CA LEU A 37 -4.42 -6.01 -15.81
C LEU A 37 -5.93 -6.03 -15.67
N SER A 38 -6.59 -6.96 -16.36
CA SER A 38 -8.03 -7.15 -16.26
C SER A 38 -8.34 -8.62 -16.00
N TYR A 39 -9.25 -8.85 -15.08
CA TYR A 39 -9.62 -10.17 -14.62
C TYR A 39 -11.13 -10.36 -14.66
N ASP A 40 -11.56 -11.54 -15.03
CA ASP A 40 -12.92 -12.02 -14.84
C ASP A 40 -13.00 -12.77 -13.51
N LEU A 41 -14.01 -12.44 -12.70
CA LEU A 41 -14.25 -13.08 -11.42
C LEU A 41 -15.30 -14.17 -11.59
N TYR A 42 -14.94 -15.39 -11.18
CA TYR A 42 -15.83 -16.54 -11.25
C TYR A 42 -16.14 -17.05 -9.85
N PHE A 43 -17.41 -17.36 -9.63
CA PHE A 43 -17.86 -18.15 -8.48
C PHE A 43 -17.93 -19.62 -8.89
N ASN A 44 -17.30 -20.49 -8.11
CA ASN A 44 -17.35 -21.91 -8.30
C ASN A 44 -18.23 -22.56 -7.23
N TRP A 45 -19.26 -23.29 -7.69
CA TRP A 45 -20.06 -24.16 -6.84
C TRP A 45 -20.08 -25.56 -7.43
N LYS A 46 -19.38 -26.49 -6.80
CA LYS A 46 -19.20 -27.87 -7.29
C LYS A 46 -18.64 -27.87 -8.74
N PHE A 47 -19.47 -28.12 -9.73
CA PHE A 47 -19.10 -28.22 -11.15
C PHE A 47 -19.51 -26.98 -11.97
N VAL A 48 -20.12 -25.99 -11.35
CA VAL A 48 -20.64 -24.82 -12.05
C VAL A 48 -19.70 -23.64 -11.81
N TRP A 49 -19.19 -23.06 -12.90
CA TRP A 49 -18.43 -21.83 -12.91
C TRP A 49 -19.28 -20.70 -13.46
N VAL A 50 -19.54 -19.70 -12.65
CA VAL A 50 -20.35 -18.55 -13.04
C VAL A 50 -19.50 -17.29 -12.96
N LYS A 51 -19.42 -16.56 -14.08
CA LYS A 51 -18.81 -15.23 -14.08
C LYS A 51 -19.69 -14.27 -13.29
N VAL A 52 -19.18 -13.81 -12.15
CA VAL A 52 -19.91 -12.97 -11.19
C VAL A 52 -19.47 -11.53 -11.21
N GLY A 53 -18.36 -11.21 -11.85
CA GLY A 53 -17.84 -9.85 -11.86
C GLY A 53 -16.56 -9.71 -12.67
N SER A 54 -15.90 -8.58 -12.44
CA SER A 54 -14.59 -8.26 -13.02
C SER A 54 -13.74 -7.48 -12.01
N ALA A 55 -12.43 -7.56 -12.19
CA ALA A 55 -11.47 -6.72 -11.50
C ALA A 55 -10.49 -6.14 -12.52
N SER A 56 -10.00 -4.92 -12.26
CA SER A 56 -8.92 -4.33 -13.03
C SER A 56 -7.89 -3.70 -12.11
N MET A 57 -6.64 -3.90 -12.44
CA MET A 57 -5.51 -3.33 -11.70
C MET A 57 -4.66 -2.48 -12.64
N SER A 58 -4.23 -1.33 -12.19
CA SER A 58 -3.32 -0.46 -12.93
C SER A 58 -2.23 0.09 -12.03
N THR A 59 -1.03 0.26 -12.59
CA THR A 59 0.09 0.90 -11.90
C THR A 59 0.69 1.97 -12.79
N SER A 60 0.93 3.16 -12.24
CA SER A 60 1.48 4.30 -12.97
C SER A 60 2.49 5.07 -12.14
N LYS A 61 3.43 5.77 -12.80
CA LYS A 61 4.22 6.81 -12.14
C LYS A 61 3.34 8.00 -11.81
N SER A 62 3.51 8.55 -10.61
CA SER A 62 2.73 9.66 -10.08
C SER A 62 3.58 10.48 -9.11
N ARG A 63 2.93 11.39 -8.39
CA ARG A 63 3.54 12.12 -7.28
C ARG A 63 2.65 12.04 -6.05
N TYR A 64 3.27 11.81 -4.90
CA TYR A 64 2.61 11.88 -3.61
C TYR A 64 3.30 12.93 -2.74
N LYS A 65 2.56 13.96 -2.32
CA LYS A 65 3.11 15.12 -1.58
C LYS A 65 4.38 15.73 -2.22
N GLY A 66 4.36 15.85 -3.57
CA GLY A 66 5.45 16.45 -4.34
C GLY A 66 6.64 15.54 -4.68
N LYS A 67 6.73 14.34 -4.12
CA LYS A 67 7.77 13.35 -4.40
C LYS A 67 7.30 12.33 -5.42
N GLU A 68 8.23 11.78 -6.21
CA GLU A 68 7.93 10.68 -7.13
C GLU A 68 7.41 9.46 -6.39
N ALA A 69 6.41 8.82 -6.96
CA ALA A 69 5.73 7.67 -6.37
C ALA A 69 5.13 6.77 -7.46
N TYR A 70 4.95 5.50 -7.15
CA TYR A 70 4.02 4.66 -7.88
C TYR A 70 2.61 4.84 -7.31
N ARG A 71 1.63 4.87 -8.20
CA ARG A 71 0.21 4.84 -7.88
C ARG A 71 -0.37 3.56 -8.43
N SER A 72 -0.81 2.67 -7.55
CA SER A 72 -1.50 1.42 -7.91
C SER A 72 -2.97 1.52 -7.54
N SER A 73 -3.83 1.00 -8.42
CA SER A 73 -5.28 1.03 -8.22
C SER A 73 -5.87 -0.31 -8.63
N LEU A 74 -6.74 -0.86 -7.77
CA LEU A 74 -7.55 -2.04 -8.04
C LEU A 74 -9.02 -1.67 -7.95
N VAL A 75 -9.80 -1.97 -8.98
CA VAL A 75 -11.24 -1.79 -9.00
C VAL A 75 -11.90 -3.15 -9.20
N THR A 76 -12.81 -3.50 -8.31
CA THR A 76 -13.57 -4.75 -8.36
C THR A 76 -15.06 -4.46 -8.45
N ARG A 77 -15.76 -5.16 -9.34
CA ARG A 77 -17.20 -4.97 -9.54
C ARG A 77 -17.90 -6.30 -9.77
N SER A 78 -19.02 -6.53 -9.07
CA SER A 78 -19.98 -7.57 -9.45
C SER A 78 -20.65 -7.23 -10.78
N ALA A 79 -21.08 -8.26 -11.52
CA ALA A 79 -21.93 -8.07 -12.70
C ALA A 79 -23.32 -7.61 -12.26
N GLU A 80 -23.90 -6.63 -12.95
CA GLU A 80 -25.18 -5.96 -12.57
C GLU A 80 -26.33 -6.96 -12.32
N LYS A 81 -26.38 -8.04 -13.07
CA LYS A 81 -27.40 -9.09 -12.90
C LYS A 81 -27.37 -9.78 -11.54
N TYR A 82 -26.24 -9.69 -10.83
CA TYR A 82 -26.05 -10.28 -9.50
C TYR A 82 -26.11 -9.24 -8.37
N ASP A 83 -26.17 -7.94 -8.67
CA ASP A 83 -26.20 -6.88 -7.68
C ASP A 83 -27.37 -6.99 -6.69
N LYS A 84 -28.50 -7.55 -7.14
CA LYS A 84 -29.66 -7.83 -6.26
C LYS A 84 -29.38 -8.92 -5.23
N LEU A 85 -28.43 -9.80 -5.47
CA LEU A 85 -28.02 -10.84 -4.53
C LEU A 85 -26.91 -10.33 -3.62
N PHE A 86 -25.89 -9.73 -4.22
CA PHE A 86 -24.76 -9.14 -3.50
C PHE A 86 -24.03 -8.14 -4.40
N MET A 87 -24.13 -6.88 -4.08
CA MET A 87 -23.42 -5.82 -4.79
C MET A 87 -21.99 -5.72 -4.26
N LEU A 88 -21.01 -5.77 -5.17
CA LEU A 88 -19.59 -5.54 -4.87
C LEU A 88 -19.08 -4.38 -5.74
N ARG A 89 -18.61 -3.33 -5.10
CA ARG A 89 -18.01 -2.15 -5.72
C ARG A 89 -16.85 -1.67 -4.87
N ASP A 90 -15.69 -2.26 -5.07
CA ASP A 90 -14.51 -1.93 -4.30
C ASP A 90 -13.50 -1.16 -5.15
N THR A 91 -12.89 -0.18 -4.54
CA THR A 91 -11.76 0.54 -5.11
C THR A 91 -10.65 0.61 -4.07
N LEU A 92 -9.50 0.05 -4.41
CA LEU A 92 -8.28 0.15 -3.63
C LEU A 92 -7.32 1.09 -4.36
N LEU A 93 -6.65 1.93 -3.61
CA LEU A 93 -5.64 2.86 -4.10
C LEU A 93 -4.44 2.81 -3.16
N SER A 94 -3.25 2.61 -3.69
CA SER A 94 -2.00 2.69 -2.93
C SER A 94 -1.02 3.65 -3.60
N TYR A 95 -0.27 4.36 -2.79
CA TYR A 95 0.93 5.09 -3.18
C TYR A 95 2.12 4.49 -2.46
N THR A 96 3.14 4.13 -3.21
CA THR A 96 4.45 3.73 -2.69
C THR A 96 5.52 4.68 -3.20
N ASP A 97 6.62 4.81 -2.48
CA ASP A 97 7.79 5.49 -3.04
C ASP A 97 8.44 4.64 -4.16
N MET A 98 9.53 5.14 -4.73
CA MET A 98 10.22 4.43 -5.81
C MET A 98 10.91 3.14 -5.37
N ASN A 99 11.05 2.92 -4.06
CA ASN A 99 11.56 1.69 -3.44
C ASN A 99 10.42 0.82 -2.88
N LEU A 100 9.19 1.04 -3.32
CA LEU A 100 7.98 0.32 -2.91
C LEU A 100 7.61 0.44 -1.42
N SER A 101 8.20 1.39 -0.66
CA SER A 101 7.74 1.66 0.71
C SER A 101 6.34 2.28 0.66
N PRO A 102 5.36 1.78 1.42
CA PRO A 102 4.02 2.34 1.45
C PRO A 102 4.02 3.80 1.94
N LEU A 103 3.23 4.65 1.30
CA LEU A 103 3.05 6.06 1.66
C LEU A 103 1.61 6.36 2.06
N TYR A 104 0.66 5.80 1.32
CA TYR A 104 -0.77 5.99 1.53
C TYR A 104 -1.54 4.83 0.92
N PHE A 105 -2.57 4.39 1.62
CA PHE A 105 -3.53 3.41 1.14
C PHE A 105 -4.95 3.89 1.42
N ARG A 106 -5.86 3.61 0.50
CA ARG A 106 -7.29 3.82 0.67
C ARG A 106 -8.07 2.66 0.07
N LYS A 107 -8.99 2.10 0.84
CA LYS A 107 -10.03 1.20 0.36
C LYS A 107 -11.37 1.89 0.51
N GLY A 108 -12.12 2.04 -0.57
CA GLY A 108 -13.55 2.34 -0.53
C GLY A 108 -14.30 1.10 -0.99
N ALA A 109 -15.12 0.53 -0.12
CA ALA A 109 -15.77 -0.73 -0.39
C ALA A 109 -17.29 -0.62 -0.20
N ARG A 110 -18.03 -1.06 -1.21
CA ARG A 110 -19.47 -1.28 -1.13
C ARG A 110 -19.75 -2.78 -1.26
N GLU A 111 -20.09 -3.39 -0.16
CA GLU A 111 -20.35 -4.82 -0.01
C GLU A 111 -21.83 -5.00 0.42
N GLY A 112 -22.71 -5.35 -0.52
CA GLY A 112 -24.15 -5.31 -0.35
C GLY A 112 -24.62 -3.88 -0.10
N ASP A 113 -25.35 -3.65 0.99
CA ASP A 113 -25.89 -2.34 1.37
C ASP A 113 -24.91 -1.49 2.20
N ARG A 114 -23.75 -2.05 2.55
CA ARG A 114 -22.77 -1.37 3.41
C ARG A 114 -21.71 -0.69 2.55
N TYR A 115 -21.41 0.55 2.89
CA TYR A 115 -20.27 1.26 2.33
C TYR A 115 -19.35 1.72 3.46
N TYR A 116 -18.07 1.45 3.34
CA TYR A 116 -17.06 1.90 4.29
C TYR A 116 -15.79 2.34 3.56
N VAL A 117 -15.00 3.14 4.26
CA VAL A 117 -13.71 3.62 3.78
C VAL A 117 -12.65 3.31 4.83
N ASP A 118 -11.54 2.72 4.39
CA ASP A 118 -10.32 2.61 5.18
C ASP A 118 -9.22 3.44 4.51
N GLU A 119 -8.53 4.25 5.30
CA GLU A 119 -7.39 5.04 4.87
C GLU A 119 -6.21 4.80 5.81
N MET A 120 -5.01 4.75 5.24
CA MET A 120 -3.76 4.54 5.99
C MET A 120 -2.70 5.50 5.47
N TRP A 121 -2.05 6.20 6.37
CA TRP A 121 -0.90 7.06 6.09
C TRP A 121 0.32 6.48 6.78
N TYR A 122 1.40 6.34 6.03
CA TYR A 122 2.65 5.79 6.49
C TYR A 122 3.70 6.90 6.60
N SER A 123 4.50 6.83 7.65
CA SER A 123 5.69 7.66 7.82
C SER A 123 6.79 6.86 8.51
N TYR A 124 8.04 7.25 8.29
CA TYR A 124 9.20 6.46 8.71
C TYR A 124 10.21 7.29 9.53
N PRO A 125 9.82 7.88 10.66
CA PRO A 125 10.76 8.61 11.50
C PRO A 125 11.78 7.64 12.12
N ASN A 126 13.07 7.95 11.95
CA ASN A 126 14.17 7.15 12.49
C ASN A 126 14.13 5.66 12.04
N GLY A 127 13.59 5.37 10.85
CA GLY A 127 13.50 4.02 10.32
C GLY A 127 12.38 3.14 10.91
N ASN A 128 11.56 3.65 11.82
CA ASN A 128 10.38 2.94 12.33
C ASN A 128 9.14 3.30 11.50
N CYS A 129 8.28 2.33 11.26
CA CYS A 129 7.01 2.58 10.57
C CYS A 129 5.98 3.15 11.56
N GLN A 130 5.53 4.37 11.32
CA GLN A 130 4.38 4.95 11.99
C GLN A 130 3.19 4.91 11.04
N LEU A 131 2.10 4.36 11.53
CA LEU A 131 0.86 4.16 10.79
C LEU A 131 -0.26 4.94 11.46
N LYS A 132 -0.89 5.85 10.69
CA LYS A 132 -2.14 6.49 11.06
C LYS A 132 -3.26 5.89 10.22
N GLN A 133 -4.28 5.38 10.88
CA GLN A 133 -5.43 4.72 10.26
C GLN A 133 -6.70 5.53 10.53
N HIS A 134 -7.54 5.60 9.52
CA HIS A 134 -8.86 6.20 9.59
C HIS A 134 -9.85 5.25 8.94
N ARG A 135 -10.91 4.94 9.65
CA ARG A 135 -12.04 4.17 9.14
C ARG A 135 -13.31 4.97 9.24
N ILE A 136 -14.07 4.99 8.16
CA ILE A 136 -15.45 5.48 8.11
C ILE A 136 -16.35 4.27 7.98
N GLU A 137 -17.12 3.99 9.01
CA GLU A 137 -18.07 2.88 9.03
C GLU A 137 -19.30 3.19 8.15
N HIS A 138 -20.04 2.17 7.77
CA HIS A 138 -21.28 2.33 7.01
C HIS A 138 -22.35 3.18 7.75
N THR A 139 -22.21 3.34 9.05
CA THR A 139 -23.05 4.22 9.89
C THR A 139 -22.65 5.68 9.83
N GLY A 140 -21.51 6.00 9.16
CA GLY A 140 -20.89 7.33 9.17
C GLY A 140 -20.00 7.58 10.39
N GLU A 141 -19.80 6.61 11.28
CA GLU A 141 -18.88 6.73 12.41
C GLU A 141 -17.43 6.77 11.93
N HIS A 142 -16.63 7.68 12.47
CA HIS A 142 -15.22 7.84 12.18
C HIS A 142 -14.38 7.24 13.31
N LYS A 143 -13.49 6.29 12.96
CA LYS A 143 -12.56 5.66 13.90
C LYS A 143 -11.14 5.97 13.50
N TRP A 144 -10.34 6.43 14.46
CA TRP A 144 -8.94 6.75 14.29
C TRP A 144 -8.06 5.83 15.13
N LYS A 145 -6.93 5.41 14.58
CA LYS A 145 -5.93 4.63 15.30
C LYS A 145 -4.54 5.05 14.83
N GLU A 146 -3.62 5.19 15.77
CA GLU A 146 -2.19 5.39 15.49
C GLU A 146 -1.40 4.24 16.10
N SER A 147 -0.39 3.77 15.38
CA SER A 147 0.44 2.64 15.78
C SER A 147 1.86 2.86 15.29
N ALA A 148 2.83 2.34 16.02
CA ALA A 148 4.24 2.35 15.64
C ALA A 148 4.76 0.92 15.61
N TYR A 149 5.52 0.60 14.58
CA TYR A 149 6.09 -0.73 14.34
C TYR A 149 7.59 -0.62 14.06
N LYS A 150 8.35 -1.57 14.57
CA LYS A 150 9.79 -1.71 14.26
C LYS A 150 10.00 -2.36 12.89
N ASP A 151 9.03 -3.17 12.46
CA ASP A 151 9.05 -3.90 11.20
C ASP A 151 8.23 -3.18 10.12
N CYS A 152 8.42 -3.60 8.88
CA CYS A 152 7.67 -3.07 7.76
C CYS A 152 6.20 -3.47 7.83
N VAL A 153 5.34 -2.51 7.57
CA VAL A 153 3.90 -2.72 7.44
C VAL A 153 3.50 -2.36 6.01
N TYR A 154 2.89 -3.31 5.33
CA TYR A 154 2.42 -3.16 3.95
C TYR A 154 0.89 -3.09 3.92
N ASP A 155 0.36 -2.45 2.90
CA ASP A 155 -1.07 -2.53 2.57
C ASP A 155 -1.35 -3.67 1.57
N MET A 156 -2.62 -3.87 1.24
CA MET A 156 -3.09 -4.94 0.34
C MET A 156 -2.56 -4.83 -1.10
N MET A 157 -2.02 -3.67 -1.48
CA MET A 157 -1.55 -3.38 -2.84
C MET A 157 -0.02 -3.30 -2.93
N SER A 158 0.67 -3.24 -1.78
CA SER A 158 2.13 -3.05 -1.68
C SER A 158 2.88 -4.30 -1.22
N ILE A 159 2.19 -5.45 -1.17
CA ILE A 159 2.78 -6.75 -0.82
C ILE A 159 3.47 -7.36 -2.03
#